data_485e41e44656d7ab7582f72396503c06
#
_entry.id   485e41e44656d7ab7582f72396503c06
#
_cell.length_a   1.000
_cell.length_b   1.000
_cell.length_c   1.000
_cell.angle_alpha   90.00
_cell.angle_beta   90.00
_cell.angle_gamma   90.00
#
_symmetry.space_group_name_H-M   'P 1'
#
loop_
_entity.id
_entity.type
_entity.pdbx_description
1 polymer ?
#
loop_
_entity_poly.entity_id
_entity_poly.type
_entity_poly.pdbx_seq_one_letter_code
_entity_poly.pdbx_strand_id
1 'polypeptide(L)'
;MYRQDVFFRVSNTYTFFRSALRYLGCGELSDLSTPDQQSHSFHLSLAALLGKDIYNFGELLAHPILASLNGTPNAWLVTLLTAFNSGDVQGYEKLRPQWTKQPDLNSNQEILYEKLCLLVLMEMTFRRDANDRQITFFDVSQQTGLNEDKVELLVMKALSKGLVKGHIDQVEQTINLTWVQPRVLDKDQLKTIMAKIGTLSASIRSMEDMIENNASEILTM
;
A
#
# COMPACT_ATOMS: atom_id res chain seq x y z
N MET A 1 -29.15 -0.59 17.95
CA MET A 1 -28.80 -1.64 16.99
C MET A 1 -29.13 -1.30 15.53
N TYR A 2 -29.77 -0.19 15.20
CA TYR A 2 -30.24 0.20 13.85
C TYR A 2 -29.43 1.32 13.17
N ARG A 3 -28.36 1.83 13.76
CA ARG A 3 -27.57 2.97 13.19
C ARG A 3 -26.32 2.56 12.39
N GLN A 4 -25.86 1.32 12.49
CA GLN A 4 -24.62 0.89 11.82
C GLN A 4 -24.85 0.41 10.39
N ASP A 5 -25.99 -0.21 10.08
CA ASP A 5 -26.30 -0.72 8.74
C ASP A 5 -26.56 0.37 7.69
N VAL A 6 -26.90 1.59 8.15
CA VAL A 6 -27.18 2.74 7.27
C VAL A 6 -25.90 3.40 6.79
N PHE A 7 -24.79 3.32 7.55
CA PHE A 7 -23.52 3.92 7.18
C PHE A 7 -22.79 3.21 6.02
N PHE A 8 -22.98 1.88 5.88
CA PHE A 8 -22.38 1.11 4.79
C PHE A 8 -23.09 1.27 3.44
N ARG A 9 -24.34 1.76 3.42
CA ARG A 9 -25.14 1.92 2.19
C ARG A 9 -24.99 3.25 1.48
N VAL A 10 -24.36 4.25 2.08
CA VAL A 10 -24.28 5.60 1.50
C VAL A 10 -22.82 6.02 1.32
N SER A 11 -22.37 5.88 0.09
CA SER A 11 -21.40 6.69 -0.70
C SER A 11 -20.15 7.30 -0.06
N ASN A 12 -19.72 6.98 1.18
CA ASN A 12 -18.51 7.60 1.70
C ASN A 12 -17.69 6.73 2.67
N THR A 13 -17.35 5.52 2.24
CA THR A 13 -16.43 4.63 2.98
C THR A 13 -15.08 5.31 3.28
N TYR A 14 -14.64 6.21 2.40
CA TYR A 14 -13.43 7.01 2.61
C TYR A 14 -13.55 7.99 3.78
N THR A 15 -14.65 8.77 3.84
CA THR A 15 -14.89 9.71 4.95
C THR A 15 -15.07 8.98 6.27
N PHE A 16 -15.78 7.86 6.27
CA PHE A 16 -15.93 7.01 7.45
C PHE A 16 -14.56 6.53 7.95
N PHE A 17 -13.75 5.95 7.08
CA PHE A 17 -12.42 5.46 7.40
C PHE A 17 -11.55 6.57 8.02
N ARG A 18 -11.51 7.73 7.38
CA ARG A 18 -10.70 8.86 7.83
C ARG A 18 -11.18 9.46 9.15
N SER A 19 -12.51 9.58 9.34
CA SER A 19 -13.10 10.07 10.58
C SER A 19 -12.93 9.09 11.72
N ALA A 20 -13.05 7.79 11.45
CA ALA A 20 -12.83 6.74 12.44
C ALA A 20 -11.37 6.67 12.90
N LEU A 21 -10.39 6.78 11.98
CA LEU A 21 -8.98 6.86 12.34
C LEU A 21 -8.67 8.11 13.20
N ARG A 22 -9.25 9.26 12.85
CA ARG A 22 -9.09 10.47 13.66
C ARG A 22 -9.70 10.33 15.05
N TYR A 23 -10.89 9.76 15.14
CA TYR A 23 -11.56 9.49 16.42
C TYR A 23 -10.69 8.58 17.31
N LEU A 24 -10.15 7.52 16.75
CA LEU A 24 -9.27 6.58 17.46
C LEU A 24 -7.92 7.22 17.84
N GLY A 25 -7.45 8.21 17.08
CA GLY A 25 -6.24 8.96 17.41
C GLY A 25 -6.43 10.04 18.48
N CYS A 26 -7.68 10.44 18.77
CA CYS A 26 -7.99 11.46 19.79
C CYS A 26 -8.27 10.87 21.18
N GLY A 27 -8.56 9.56 21.28
CA GLY A 27 -8.89 8.87 22.54
C GLY A 27 -7.89 7.78 22.89
N GLU A 28 -7.87 7.36 24.15
CA GLU A 28 -7.12 6.18 24.54
C GLU A 28 -7.95 4.93 24.26
N LEU A 29 -7.28 3.86 23.78
CA LEU A 29 -7.95 2.57 23.52
C LEU A 29 -8.53 1.95 24.79
N SER A 30 -7.98 2.30 25.94
CA SER A 30 -8.45 1.90 27.28
C SER A 30 -9.88 2.37 27.60
N ASP A 31 -10.33 3.46 26.96
CA ASP A 31 -11.66 4.03 27.17
C ASP A 31 -12.77 3.24 26.47
N LEU A 32 -12.39 2.36 25.52
CA LEU A 32 -13.32 1.54 24.76
C LEU A 32 -13.41 0.14 25.36
N SER A 33 -14.63 -0.37 25.46
CA SER A 33 -14.83 -1.77 25.87
C SER A 33 -14.23 -2.75 24.83
N THR A 34 -13.74 -3.91 25.26
CA THR A 34 -13.15 -4.92 24.36
C THR A 34 -14.06 -5.27 23.17
N PRO A 35 -15.39 -5.49 23.33
CA PRO A 35 -16.26 -5.77 22.19
C PRO A 35 -16.43 -4.58 21.24
N ASP A 36 -16.39 -3.34 21.76
CA ASP A 36 -16.43 -2.15 20.91
C ASP A 36 -15.15 -1.98 20.10
N GLN A 37 -13.97 -2.23 20.71
CA GLN A 37 -12.69 -2.25 20.01
C GLN A 37 -12.69 -3.24 18.85
N GLN A 38 -13.20 -4.46 19.06
CA GLN A 38 -13.30 -5.49 18.03
C GLN A 38 -14.26 -5.08 16.91
N SER A 39 -15.42 -4.52 17.27
CA SER A 39 -16.41 -4.04 16.31
C SER A 39 -15.87 -2.89 15.46
N HIS A 40 -15.24 -1.90 16.09
CA HIS A 40 -14.62 -0.78 15.37
C HIS A 40 -13.48 -1.24 14.45
N SER A 41 -12.61 -2.12 14.93
CA SER A 41 -11.52 -2.70 14.15
C SER A 41 -12.03 -3.46 12.93
N PHE A 42 -13.09 -4.26 13.10
CA PHE A 42 -13.72 -5.00 12.01
C PHE A 42 -14.30 -4.06 10.94
N HIS A 43 -15.13 -3.09 11.33
CA HIS A 43 -15.75 -2.15 10.40
C HIS A 43 -14.72 -1.26 9.69
N LEU A 44 -13.68 -0.84 10.43
CA LEU A 44 -12.59 -0.03 9.88
C LEU A 44 -11.78 -0.80 8.84
N SER A 45 -11.52 -2.08 9.10
CA SER A 45 -10.84 -2.98 8.16
C SER A 45 -11.65 -3.20 6.88
N LEU A 46 -12.97 -3.41 7.00
CA LEU A 46 -13.85 -3.52 5.84
C LEU A 46 -13.92 -2.21 5.05
N ALA A 47 -14.02 -1.07 5.74
CA ALA A 47 -14.04 0.24 5.10
C ALA A 47 -12.73 0.53 4.36
N ALA A 48 -11.59 0.11 4.92
CA ALA A 48 -10.30 0.21 4.26
C ALA A 48 -10.25 -0.61 2.96
N LEU A 49 -10.73 -1.86 3.00
CA LEU A 49 -10.73 -2.75 1.85
C LEU A 49 -11.68 -2.26 0.73
N LEU A 50 -12.91 -1.87 1.09
CA LEU A 50 -13.95 -1.47 0.14
C LEU A 50 -13.84 -0.02 -0.32
N GLY A 51 -13.12 0.84 0.39
CA GLY A 51 -12.96 2.25 0.04
C GLY A 51 -12.20 2.43 -1.27
N LYS A 52 -12.81 3.10 -2.26
CA LYS A 52 -12.27 3.25 -3.62
C LYS A 52 -10.92 3.99 -3.69
N ASP A 53 -10.69 4.93 -2.77
CA ASP A 53 -9.51 5.82 -2.78
C ASP A 53 -8.58 5.60 -1.58
N ILE A 54 -8.72 4.45 -0.90
CA ILE A 54 -7.86 4.07 0.21
C ILE A 54 -6.82 3.07 -0.28
N TYR A 55 -5.58 3.52 -0.43
CA TYR A 55 -4.43 2.71 -0.86
C TYR A 55 -3.32 2.66 0.19
N ASN A 56 -3.42 3.43 1.28
CA ASN A 56 -2.48 3.41 2.38
C ASN A 56 -3.06 2.59 3.54
N PHE A 57 -2.73 1.31 3.59
CA PHE A 57 -3.14 0.41 4.68
C PHE A 57 -2.18 0.48 5.87
N GLY A 58 -0.98 1.01 5.68
CA GLY A 58 0.05 1.04 6.71
C GLY A 58 -0.35 1.87 7.93
N GLU A 59 -1.13 2.95 7.77
CA GLU A 59 -1.71 3.70 8.89
C GLU A 59 -2.57 2.82 9.79
N LEU A 60 -3.45 2.02 9.17
CA LEU A 60 -4.33 1.11 9.89
C LEU A 60 -3.53 -0.03 10.52
N LEU A 61 -2.57 -0.61 9.78
CA LEU A 61 -1.72 -1.71 10.27
C LEU A 61 -0.83 -1.28 11.44
N ALA A 62 -0.38 -0.03 11.47
CA ALA A 62 0.38 0.53 12.58
C ALA A 62 -0.49 0.84 13.81
N HIS A 63 -1.82 0.92 13.64
CA HIS A 63 -2.70 1.29 14.73
C HIS A 63 -2.95 0.11 15.68
N PRO A 64 -2.78 0.30 17.01
CA PRO A 64 -2.88 -0.79 17.98
C PRO A 64 -4.28 -1.41 18.09
N ILE A 65 -5.32 -0.76 17.56
CA ILE A 65 -6.69 -1.31 17.56
C ILE A 65 -6.79 -2.65 16.81
N LEU A 66 -5.95 -2.88 15.80
CA LEU A 66 -5.95 -4.16 15.07
C LEU A 66 -5.52 -5.34 15.94
N ALA A 67 -4.75 -5.07 17.00
CA ALA A 67 -4.38 -6.12 17.95
C ALA A 67 -5.60 -6.75 18.66
N SER A 68 -6.72 -6.00 18.76
CA SER A 68 -7.98 -6.50 19.33
C SER A 68 -8.62 -7.63 18.49
N LEU A 69 -8.28 -7.75 17.20
CA LEU A 69 -8.74 -8.83 16.33
C LEU A 69 -7.92 -10.12 16.49
N ASN A 70 -6.76 -10.06 17.11
CA ASN A 70 -5.93 -11.24 17.33
C ASN A 70 -6.63 -12.20 18.31
N GLY A 71 -6.72 -13.48 17.93
CA GLY A 71 -7.44 -14.48 18.70
C GLY A 71 -8.95 -14.49 18.51
N THR A 72 -9.50 -13.62 17.66
CA THR A 72 -10.91 -13.65 17.26
C THR A 72 -11.09 -14.41 15.93
N PRO A 73 -12.32 -14.88 15.62
CA PRO A 73 -12.62 -15.49 14.32
C PRO A 73 -12.32 -14.57 13.13
N ASN A 74 -12.14 -13.26 13.37
CA ASN A 74 -11.90 -12.24 12.36
C ASN A 74 -10.39 -11.90 12.17
N ALA A 75 -9.48 -12.64 12.79
CA ALA A 75 -8.02 -12.43 12.65
C ALA A 75 -7.54 -12.51 11.20
N TRP A 76 -8.26 -13.23 10.32
CA TRP A 76 -7.98 -13.29 8.89
C TRP A 76 -8.00 -11.91 8.21
N LEU A 77 -8.77 -10.94 8.74
CA LEU A 77 -8.78 -9.55 8.20
C LEU A 77 -7.42 -8.87 8.33
N VAL A 78 -6.72 -9.06 9.44
CA VAL A 78 -5.38 -8.50 9.64
C VAL A 78 -4.41 -9.08 8.62
N THR A 79 -4.47 -10.41 8.40
CA THR A 79 -3.65 -11.09 7.40
C THR A 79 -4.00 -10.61 5.98
N LEU A 80 -5.28 -10.39 5.70
CA LEU A 80 -5.75 -9.87 4.42
C LEU A 80 -5.24 -8.44 4.17
N LEU A 81 -5.34 -7.55 5.16
CA LEU A 81 -4.81 -6.19 5.09
C LEU A 81 -3.29 -6.17 4.87
N THR A 82 -2.57 -7.09 5.52
CA THR A 82 -1.12 -7.24 5.33
C THR A 82 -0.81 -7.69 3.90
N ALA A 83 -1.56 -8.67 3.36
CA ALA A 83 -1.42 -9.11 1.97
C ALA A 83 -1.68 -7.96 0.96
N PHE A 84 -2.69 -7.12 1.23
CA PHE A 84 -2.93 -5.92 0.42
C PHE A 84 -1.79 -4.90 0.53
N ASN A 85 -1.26 -4.68 1.72
CA ASN A 85 -0.16 -3.72 1.93
C ASN A 85 1.14 -4.17 1.25
N SER A 86 1.44 -5.47 1.28
CA SER A 86 2.63 -6.05 0.64
C SER A 86 2.46 -6.36 -0.86
N GLY A 87 1.22 -6.28 -1.38
CA GLY A 87 0.91 -6.68 -2.75
C GLY A 87 1.03 -8.19 -2.99
N ASP A 88 0.68 -9.01 -1.98
CA ASP A 88 0.73 -10.47 -2.07
C ASP A 88 -0.56 -11.05 -2.64
N VAL A 89 -0.57 -11.30 -3.95
CA VAL A 89 -1.72 -11.91 -4.65
C VAL A 89 -1.95 -13.35 -4.18
N GLN A 90 -0.88 -14.10 -3.91
CA GLN A 90 -1.01 -15.49 -3.45
C GLN A 90 -1.62 -15.56 -2.04
N GLY A 91 -1.22 -14.64 -1.15
CA GLY A 91 -1.81 -14.49 0.18
C GLY A 91 -3.30 -14.16 0.11
N TYR A 92 -3.70 -13.28 -0.81
CA TYR A 92 -5.10 -12.96 -1.07
C TYR A 92 -5.91 -14.19 -1.51
N GLU A 93 -5.40 -14.98 -2.45
CA GLU A 93 -6.08 -16.19 -2.92
C GLU A 93 -6.19 -17.27 -1.85
N LYS A 94 -5.17 -17.48 -1.04
CA LYS A 94 -5.21 -18.42 0.10
C LYS A 94 -6.29 -18.07 1.11
N LEU A 95 -6.56 -16.79 1.31
CA LEU A 95 -7.59 -16.31 2.23
C LEU A 95 -9.00 -16.29 1.62
N ARG A 96 -9.14 -16.62 0.32
CA ARG A 96 -10.43 -16.63 -0.39
C ARG A 96 -11.56 -17.37 0.35
N PRO A 97 -11.38 -18.59 0.90
CA PRO A 97 -12.45 -19.30 1.58
C PRO A 97 -12.92 -18.62 2.88
N GLN A 98 -12.15 -17.69 3.42
CA GLN A 98 -12.49 -16.94 4.63
C GLN A 98 -13.24 -15.65 4.30
N TRP A 99 -12.69 -14.80 3.41
CA TRP A 99 -13.30 -13.52 3.08
C TRP A 99 -14.56 -13.64 2.20
N THR A 100 -14.71 -14.73 1.43
CA THR A 100 -15.92 -15.01 0.64
C THR A 100 -17.18 -15.22 1.52
N LYS A 101 -16.99 -15.57 2.80
CA LYS A 101 -18.09 -15.66 3.76
C LYS A 101 -18.70 -14.30 4.11
N GLN A 102 -17.99 -13.22 3.88
CA GLN A 102 -18.50 -11.87 4.10
C GLN A 102 -19.19 -11.36 2.83
N PRO A 103 -20.52 -11.07 2.90
CA PRO A 103 -21.31 -10.70 1.74
C PRO A 103 -20.79 -9.43 1.05
N ASP A 104 -20.31 -8.46 1.84
CA ASP A 104 -19.81 -7.17 1.33
C ASP A 104 -18.53 -7.34 0.50
N LEU A 105 -17.60 -8.19 0.94
CA LEU A 105 -16.36 -8.48 0.20
C LEU A 105 -16.65 -9.36 -1.02
N ASN A 106 -17.57 -10.33 -0.87
CA ASN A 106 -17.95 -11.22 -1.96
C ASN A 106 -18.63 -10.47 -3.11
N SER A 107 -19.47 -9.50 -2.80
CA SER A 107 -20.16 -8.67 -3.82
C SER A 107 -19.20 -7.73 -4.57
N ASN A 108 -18.03 -7.44 -4.02
CA ASN A 108 -17.06 -6.48 -4.56
C ASN A 108 -15.72 -7.12 -4.94
N GLN A 109 -15.72 -8.40 -5.32
CA GLN A 109 -14.49 -9.14 -5.65
C GLN A 109 -13.65 -8.47 -6.74
N GLU A 110 -14.29 -7.98 -7.80
CA GLU A 110 -13.60 -7.33 -8.91
C GLU A 110 -12.88 -6.05 -8.46
N ILE A 111 -13.55 -5.25 -7.63
CA ILE A 111 -12.99 -4.00 -7.09
C ILE A 111 -11.80 -4.32 -6.16
N LEU A 112 -11.91 -5.36 -5.34
CA LEU A 112 -10.83 -5.79 -4.45
C LEU A 112 -9.62 -6.28 -5.24
N TYR A 113 -9.84 -7.10 -6.26
CA TYR A 113 -8.76 -7.61 -7.10
C TYR A 113 -8.08 -6.50 -7.89
N GLU A 114 -8.84 -5.59 -8.49
CA GLU A 114 -8.30 -4.41 -9.15
C GLU A 114 -7.45 -3.57 -8.19
N LYS A 115 -7.96 -3.32 -6.98
CA LYS A 115 -7.25 -2.58 -5.94
C LYS A 115 -5.94 -3.28 -5.55
N LEU A 116 -5.97 -4.60 -5.41
CA LEU A 116 -4.77 -5.39 -5.14
C LEU A 116 -3.74 -5.24 -6.27
N CYS A 117 -4.15 -5.35 -7.54
CA CYS A 117 -3.25 -5.19 -8.68
C CYS A 117 -2.60 -3.79 -8.71
N LEU A 118 -3.35 -2.73 -8.37
CA LEU A 118 -2.79 -1.38 -8.22
C LEU A 118 -1.73 -1.31 -7.12
N LEU A 119 -1.97 -1.97 -5.99
CA LEU A 119 -1.00 -2.03 -4.88
C LEU A 119 0.24 -2.84 -5.24
N VAL A 120 0.09 -3.94 -5.99
CA VAL A 120 1.22 -4.70 -6.54
C VAL A 120 2.10 -3.81 -7.41
N LEU A 121 1.50 -3.04 -8.33
CA LEU A 121 2.23 -2.11 -9.19
C LEU A 121 3.00 -1.05 -8.37
N MET A 122 2.37 -0.50 -7.34
CA MET A 122 3.01 0.46 -6.43
C MET A 122 4.19 -0.17 -5.69
N GLU A 123 4.05 -1.41 -5.21
CA GLU A 123 5.10 -2.12 -4.49
C GLU A 123 6.27 -2.50 -5.41
N MET A 124 5.98 -2.97 -6.63
CA MET A 124 7.01 -3.24 -7.64
C MET A 124 7.83 -1.98 -7.93
N THR A 125 7.17 -0.83 -8.09
CA THR A 125 7.83 0.45 -8.32
C THR A 125 8.69 0.88 -7.13
N PHE A 126 8.19 0.68 -5.93
CA PHE A 126 8.88 1.07 -4.69
C PHE A 126 10.16 0.24 -4.44
N ARG A 127 10.13 -1.06 -4.77
CA ARG A 127 11.28 -1.96 -4.57
C ARG A 127 12.43 -1.67 -5.54
N ARG A 128 12.14 -1.14 -6.73
CA ARG A 128 13.17 -0.81 -7.73
C ARG A 128 13.94 0.45 -7.34
N ASP A 129 15.18 0.53 -7.82
CA ASP A 129 16.00 1.73 -7.63
C ASP A 129 15.49 2.90 -8.48
N ALA A 130 15.79 4.11 -8.05
CA ALA A 130 15.32 5.33 -8.72
C ALA A 130 15.80 5.43 -10.19
N ASN A 131 16.93 4.82 -10.51
CA ASN A 131 17.53 4.85 -11.86
C ASN A 131 17.04 3.66 -12.74
N ASP A 132 16.37 2.66 -12.17
CA ASP A 132 15.90 1.47 -12.87
C ASP A 132 14.43 1.20 -12.54
N ARG A 133 13.58 2.16 -12.89
CA ARG A 133 12.12 2.05 -12.71
C ARG A 133 11.39 1.75 -14.02
N GLN A 134 12.08 1.13 -14.95
CA GLN A 134 11.48 0.57 -16.13
C GLN A 134 10.95 -0.84 -15.81
N ILE A 135 9.66 -1.04 -16.03
CA ILE A 135 8.95 -2.29 -15.75
C ILE A 135 8.33 -2.78 -17.05
N THR A 136 8.49 -4.05 -17.39
CA THR A 136 7.85 -4.63 -18.58
C THR A 136 6.40 -5.01 -18.29
N PHE A 137 5.55 -5.03 -19.32
CA PHE A 137 4.17 -5.52 -19.18
C PHE A 137 4.15 -6.97 -18.71
N PHE A 138 5.12 -7.76 -19.16
CA PHE A 138 5.29 -9.16 -18.75
C PHE A 138 5.55 -9.28 -17.24
N ASP A 139 6.43 -8.45 -16.65
CA ASP A 139 6.70 -8.44 -15.20
C ASP A 139 5.42 -8.15 -14.41
N VAL A 140 4.64 -7.15 -14.84
CA VAL A 140 3.38 -6.81 -14.20
C VAL A 140 2.36 -7.93 -14.34
N SER A 141 2.26 -8.54 -15.53
CA SER A 141 1.38 -9.68 -15.79
C SER A 141 1.71 -10.86 -14.88
N GLN A 142 2.98 -11.21 -14.73
CA GLN A 142 3.43 -12.29 -13.83
C GLN A 142 3.06 -12.02 -12.36
N GLN A 143 3.28 -10.81 -11.89
CA GLN A 143 3.05 -10.46 -10.47
C GLN A 143 1.55 -10.31 -10.15
N THR A 144 0.77 -9.78 -11.08
CA THR A 144 -0.66 -9.55 -10.88
C THR A 144 -1.53 -10.72 -11.30
N GLY A 145 -1.05 -11.61 -12.18
CA GLY A 145 -1.87 -12.65 -12.81
C GLY A 145 -2.85 -12.13 -13.87
N LEU A 146 -2.71 -10.87 -14.30
CA LEU A 146 -3.49 -10.28 -15.37
C LEU A 146 -2.91 -10.62 -16.73
N ASN A 147 -3.76 -10.69 -17.77
CA ASN A 147 -3.28 -10.75 -19.15
C ASN A 147 -2.58 -9.43 -19.52
N GLU A 148 -1.55 -9.50 -20.36
CA GLU A 148 -0.77 -8.35 -20.80
C GLU A 148 -1.62 -7.23 -21.40
N ASP A 149 -2.67 -7.58 -22.15
CA ASP A 149 -3.64 -6.60 -22.72
C ASP A 149 -4.33 -5.74 -21.66
N LYS A 150 -4.45 -6.25 -20.42
CA LYS A 150 -5.08 -5.53 -19.31
C LYS A 150 -4.08 -4.71 -18.47
N VAL A 151 -2.79 -4.96 -18.65
CA VAL A 151 -1.73 -4.26 -17.90
C VAL A 151 -1.73 -2.78 -18.24
N GLU A 152 -1.84 -2.42 -19.52
CA GLU A 152 -1.91 -1.02 -19.94
C GLU A 152 -3.06 -0.28 -19.24
N LEU A 153 -4.25 -0.88 -19.25
CA LEU A 153 -5.44 -0.28 -18.59
C LEU A 153 -5.21 -0.13 -17.07
N LEU A 154 -4.57 -1.10 -16.42
CA LEU A 154 -4.22 -1.02 -14.99
C LEU A 154 -3.29 0.16 -14.73
N VAL A 155 -2.25 0.33 -15.55
CA VAL A 155 -1.27 1.42 -15.41
C VAL A 155 -1.92 2.78 -15.68
N MET A 156 -2.75 2.90 -16.73
CA MET A 156 -3.53 4.11 -16.99
C MET A 156 -4.41 4.48 -15.80
N LYS A 157 -5.04 3.50 -15.16
CA LYS A 157 -5.83 3.71 -13.94
C LYS A 157 -4.96 4.18 -12.76
N ALA A 158 -3.79 3.60 -12.59
CA ALA A 158 -2.84 4.02 -11.55
C ALA A 158 -2.36 5.47 -11.75
N LEU A 159 -2.06 5.85 -13.00
CA LEU A 159 -1.70 7.22 -13.39
C LEU A 159 -2.85 8.20 -13.15
N SER A 160 -4.06 7.85 -13.60
CA SER A 160 -5.28 8.66 -13.43
C SER A 160 -5.61 8.91 -11.94
N LYS A 161 -5.40 7.92 -11.08
CA LYS A 161 -5.60 8.05 -9.63
C LYS A 161 -4.44 8.74 -8.90
N GLY A 162 -3.37 9.08 -9.61
CA GLY A 162 -2.19 9.70 -9.01
C GLY A 162 -1.42 8.80 -8.07
N LEU A 163 -1.58 7.48 -8.17
CA LEU A 163 -0.85 6.50 -7.36
C LEU A 163 0.60 6.37 -7.80
N VAL A 164 0.85 6.54 -9.09
CA VAL A 164 2.17 6.57 -9.72
C VAL A 164 2.23 7.71 -10.74
N LYS A 165 3.45 8.14 -11.11
CA LYS A 165 3.70 9.06 -12.21
C LYS A 165 4.72 8.44 -13.15
N GLY A 166 4.53 8.65 -14.45
CA GLY A 166 5.41 8.08 -15.45
C GLY A 166 4.78 8.11 -16.83
N HIS A 167 5.32 7.34 -17.73
CA HIS A 167 4.79 7.16 -19.09
C HIS A 167 4.81 5.68 -19.49
N ILE A 168 3.94 5.36 -20.43
CA ILE A 168 3.80 4.02 -21.00
C ILE A 168 4.41 4.07 -22.40
N ASP A 169 5.27 3.12 -22.70
CA ASP A 169 5.73 2.84 -24.06
C ASP A 169 5.05 1.53 -24.52
N GLN A 170 4.02 1.68 -25.34
CA GLN A 170 3.26 0.54 -25.84
C GLN A 170 4.02 -0.23 -26.92
N VAL A 171 4.92 0.43 -27.64
CA VAL A 171 5.71 -0.23 -28.71
C VAL A 171 6.70 -1.20 -28.09
N GLU A 172 7.42 -0.74 -27.08
CA GLU A 172 8.40 -1.57 -26.34
C GLU A 172 7.74 -2.37 -25.20
N GLN A 173 6.44 -2.23 -24.99
CA GLN A 173 5.67 -2.85 -23.88
C GLN A 173 6.33 -2.62 -22.51
N THR A 174 6.76 -1.40 -22.28
CA THR A 174 7.43 -0.98 -21.05
C THR A 174 6.73 0.19 -20.39
N ILE A 175 6.89 0.27 -19.08
CA ILE A 175 6.35 1.32 -18.22
C ILE A 175 7.53 1.96 -17.51
N ASN A 176 7.69 3.27 -17.67
CA ASN A 176 8.74 4.02 -17.00
C ASN A 176 8.12 4.89 -15.91
N LEU A 177 8.32 4.48 -14.64
CA LEU A 177 7.70 5.12 -13.48
C LEU A 177 8.72 5.98 -12.74
N THR A 178 8.44 7.28 -12.64
CA THR A 178 9.33 8.25 -12.00
C THR A 178 9.00 8.45 -10.53
N TRP A 179 7.73 8.23 -10.14
CA TRP A 179 7.27 8.50 -8.78
C TRP A 179 6.15 7.53 -8.38
N VAL A 180 6.11 7.20 -7.11
CA VAL A 180 5.05 6.41 -6.47
C VAL A 180 4.53 7.16 -5.25
N GLN A 181 3.23 7.07 -5.00
CA GLN A 181 2.60 7.72 -3.85
C GLN A 181 3.20 7.20 -2.53
N PRO A 182 3.65 8.10 -1.64
CA PRO A 182 4.16 7.71 -0.33
C PRO A 182 3.12 6.93 0.48
N ARG A 183 3.58 5.88 1.16
CA ARG A 183 2.79 5.06 2.08
C ARG A 183 3.50 4.97 3.43
N VAL A 184 2.77 4.61 4.47
CA VAL A 184 3.40 4.21 5.73
C VAL A 184 4.18 2.93 5.50
N LEU A 185 5.44 2.95 5.88
CA LEU A 185 6.41 1.89 5.59
C LEU A 185 6.45 0.86 6.72
N ASP A 186 6.62 -0.39 6.34
CA ASP A 186 6.92 -1.46 7.28
C ASP A 186 8.36 -1.37 7.80
N LYS A 187 8.65 -2.03 8.92
CA LYS A 187 9.98 -2.04 9.54
C LYS A 187 11.08 -2.52 8.59
N ASP A 188 10.78 -3.47 7.71
CA ASP A 188 11.76 -4.01 6.75
C ASP A 188 11.97 -3.06 5.56
N GLN A 189 10.93 -2.37 5.12
CA GLN A 189 11.03 -1.28 4.15
C GLN A 189 11.84 -0.11 4.72
N LEU A 190 11.68 0.23 6.01
CA LEU A 190 12.51 1.24 6.70
C LEU A 190 13.99 0.85 6.72
N LYS A 191 14.33 -0.40 7.00
CA LYS A 191 15.72 -0.91 6.94
C LYS A 191 16.30 -0.75 5.53
N THR A 192 15.52 -1.07 4.51
CA THR A 192 15.94 -0.93 3.11
C THR A 192 16.25 0.53 2.76
N ILE A 193 15.41 1.46 3.20
CA ILE A 193 15.64 2.90 3.00
C ILE A 193 16.87 3.36 3.77
N MET A 194 17.04 2.94 5.02
CA MET A 194 18.23 3.25 5.81
C MET A 194 19.52 2.78 5.10
N ALA A 195 19.51 1.58 4.52
CA ALA A 195 20.64 1.07 3.75
C ALA A 195 20.92 1.94 2.51
N LYS A 196 19.88 2.33 1.75
CA LYS A 196 20.01 3.22 0.58
C LYS A 196 20.56 4.60 0.95
N ILE A 197 20.10 5.20 2.05
CA ILE A 197 20.62 6.47 2.56
C ILE A 197 22.09 6.33 2.98
N GLY A 198 22.44 5.21 3.63
CA GLY A 198 23.83 4.91 3.99
C GLY A 198 24.75 4.84 2.76
N THR A 199 24.32 4.16 1.70
CA THR A 199 25.05 4.07 0.43
C THR A 199 25.22 5.44 -0.22
N LEU A 200 24.15 6.26 -0.26
CA LEU A 200 24.21 7.62 -0.79
C LEU A 200 25.17 8.49 0.01
N SER A 201 25.12 8.42 1.35
CA SER A 201 26.04 9.16 2.22
C SER A 201 27.51 8.77 1.98
N ALA A 202 27.78 7.48 1.78
CA ALA A 202 29.13 7.00 1.45
C ALA A 202 29.59 7.52 0.08
N SER A 203 28.70 7.53 -0.91
CA SER A 203 29.03 8.08 -2.25
C SER A 203 29.31 9.58 -2.21
N ILE A 204 28.55 10.34 -1.43
CA ILE A 204 28.79 11.79 -1.25
C ILE A 204 30.16 12.04 -0.61
N ARG A 205 30.52 11.31 0.45
CA ARG A 205 31.84 11.43 1.09
C ARG A 205 32.98 11.09 0.14
N SER A 206 32.81 10.02 -0.66
CA SER A 206 33.79 9.67 -1.68
C SER A 206 33.99 10.76 -2.74
N MET A 207 32.90 11.44 -3.12
CA MET A 207 32.97 12.60 -4.03
C MET A 207 33.64 13.79 -3.35
N GLU A 208 33.36 14.07 -2.08
CA GLU A 208 33.99 15.11 -1.28
C GLU A 208 35.51 14.88 -1.21
N ASP A 209 35.96 13.68 -0.83
CA ASP A 209 37.36 13.29 -0.81
C ASP A 209 38.03 13.44 -2.19
N MET A 210 37.33 13.09 -3.27
CA MET A 210 37.83 13.23 -4.63
C MET A 210 38.02 14.73 -5.02
N ILE A 211 37.06 15.57 -4.64
CA ILE A 211 37.13 17.02 -4.89
C ILE A 211 38.26 17.63 -4.08
N GLU A 212 38.38 17.31 -2.80
CA GLU A 212 39.49 17.81 -1.95
C GLU A 212 40.85 17.41 -2.50
N ASN A 213 41.02 16.15 -2.91
CA ASN A 213 42.31 15.68 -3.47
C ASN A 213 42.64 16.30 -4.82
N ASN A 214 41.64 16.55 -5.69
CA ASN A 214 41.90 17.10 -7.03
C ASN A 214 41.88 18.64 -7.07
N ALA A 215 41.25 19.29 -6.10
CA ALA A 215 41.11 20.76 -6.04
C ALA A 215 41.95 21.38 -4.91
N SER A 216 42.80 20.60 -4.24
CA SER A 216 43.69 21.13 -3.19
C SER A 216 44.56 22.29 -3.62
N GLU A 217 44.98 22.31 -4.90
CA GLU A 217 45.76 23.43 -5.50
C GLU A 217 44.90 24.69 -5.70
N ILE A 218 43.59 24.57 -5.86
CA ILE A 218 42.66 25.69 -6.08
C ILE A 218 42.18 26.29 -4.76
N LEU A 219 42.02 25.46 -3.73
CA LEU A 219 41.54 25.86 -2.40
C LEU A 219 42.66 26.50 -1.54
N THR A 220 43.90 26.40 -1.94
CA THR A 220 45.07 27.02 -1.28
C THR A 220 45.49 28.35 -1.87
N MET A 221 44.77 28.87 -2.86
CA MET A 221 44.87 30.23 -3.35
C MET A 221 43.83 31.13 -2.66
#